data_23611fcb7e40faf8db7bd8c3c92693b9
#
_entry.id   23611fcb7e40faf8db7bd8c3c92693b9
#
_cell.length_a   1.000
_cell.length_b   1.000
_cell.length_c   1.000
_cell.angle_alpha   90.00
_cell.angle_beta   90.00
_cell.angle_gamma   90.00
#
_symmetry.space_group_name_H-M   'P 1'
#
loop_
_entity.id
_entity.type
_entity.pdbx_description
1 polymer ?
#
loop_
_entity_poly.entity_id
_entity_poly.type
_entity_poly.pdbx_seq_one_letter_code
_entity_poly.pdbx_strand_id
1 'polypeptide(L)'
;MTDTKRRIIESAIKIFNEDLSAPLQKVADNAAVTRRTLHRYFKDRNELVAVCKQAIESSCKKAMIAAIQSSDDTLIQLERMLYAGIDCGAKYSVFYKLHQSKDHKHSHQNKNCADYDHIYNQFQHIIIELQKEGKVNPAMSPEWIQVLHSGIIESTVNARETITKSFEEIKELAWTSYIKAIAP
;
A
#
# COMPACT_ATOMS: atom_id res chain seq x y z
N MET A 1 -15.58 -9.09 -13.96
CA MET A 1 -16.32 -8.07 -13.17
C MET A 1 -17.04 -7.17 -14.13
N THR A 2 -18.34 -6.88 -13.93
CA THR A 2 -19.09 -5.96 -14.80
C THR A 2 -18.55 -4.54 -14.69
N ASP A 3 -18.60 -3.75 -15.77
CA ASP A 3 -18.14 -2.34 -15.77
C ASP A 3 -18.80 -1.51 -14.67
N THR A 4 -20.09 -1.67 -14.46
CA THR A 4 -20.84 -1.00 -13.39
C THR A 4 -20.32 -1.33 -11.99
N LYS A 5 -20.01 -2.60 -11.70
CA LYS A 5 -19.46 -3.01 -10.39
C LYS A 5 -18.08 -2.37 -10.16
N ARG A 6 -17.24 -2.31 -11.19
CA ARG A 6 -15.92 -1.67 -11.14
C ARG A 6 -16.03 -0.18 -10.83
N ARG A 7 -16.91 0.55 -11.56
CA ARG A 7 -17.14 1.98 -11.33
C ARG A 7 -17.61 2.29 -9.91
N ILE A 8 -18.49 1.45 -9.35
CA ILE A 8 -18.95 1.61 -7.97
C ILE A 8 -17.79 1.44 -6.99
N ILE A 9 -16.92 0.43 -7.17
CA ILE A 9 -15.77 0.20 -6.31
C ILE A 9 -14.78 1.36 -6.40
N GLU A 10 -14.43 1.82 -7.60
CA GLU A 10 -13.51 2.96 -7.82
C GLU A 10 -14.05 4.24 -7.17
N SER A 11 -15.34 4.51 -7.34
CA SER A 11 -16.02 5.64 -6.70
C SER A 11 -16.05 5.53 -5.18
N ALA A 12 -16.31 4.32 -4.65
CA ALA A 12 -16.32 4.07 -3.21
C ALA A 12 -14.91 4.26 -2.62
N ILE A 13 -13.87 3.76 -3.27
CA ILE A 13 -12.48 3.96 -2.84
C ILE A 13 -12.16 5.45 -2.76
N LYS A 14 -12.49 6.22 -3.81
CA LYS A 14 -12.26 7.67 -3.83
C LYS A 14 -12.97 8.37 -2.68
N ILE A 15 -14.28 8.16 -2.55
CA ILE A 15 -15.12 8.84 -1.56
C ILE A 15 -14.74 8.44 -0.14
N PHE A 16 -14.54 7.15 0.13
CA PHE A 16 -14.20 6.66 1.47
C PHE A 16 -12.76 6.95 1.87
N ASN A 17 -11.87 7.21 0.92
CA ASN A 17 -10.52 7.66 1.21
C ASN A 17 -10.47 9.13 1.68
N GLU A 18 -11.46 9.93 1.31
CA GLU A 18 -11.63 11.30 1.82
C GLU A 18 -12.43 11.31 3.14
N ASP A 19 -13.54 10.57 3.18
CA ASP A 19 -14.45 10.48 4.32
C ASP A 19 -15.08 9.09 4.41
N LEU A 20 -14.57 8.25 5.32
CA LEU A 20 -15.08 6.90 5.52
C LEU A 20 -16.56 6.89 5.97
N SER A 21 -17.08 7.98 6.55
CA SER A 21 -18.46 8.11 6.99
C SER A 21 -19.43 8.54 5.88
N ALA A 22 -18.92 8.96 4.71
CA ALA A 22 -19.71 9.47 3.59
C ALA A 22 -20.89 8.55 3.23
N PRO A 23 -22.09 9.08 2.95
CA PRO A 23 -23.25 8.27 2.64
C PRO A 23 -23.10 7.52 1.32
N LEU A 24 -23.69 6.31 1.23
CA LEU A 24 -23.69 5.51 -0.01
C LEU A 24 -24.32 6.24 -1.22
N GLN A 25 -25.18 7.23 -0.96
CA GLN A 25 -25.72 8.07 -2.03
C GLN A 25 -24.60 8.83 -2.75
N LYS A 26 -23.64 9.41 -2.01
CA LYS A 26 -22.48 10.11 -2.61
C LYS A 26 -21.65 9.17 -3.50
N VAL A 27 -21.51 7.90 -3.09
CA VAL A 27 -20.85 6.88 -3.90
C VAL A 27 -21.62 6.57 -5.17
N ALA A 28 -22.95 6.40 -5.07
CA ALA A 28 -23.83 6.12 -6.22
C ALA A 28 -23.79 7.27 -7.25
N ASP A 29 -23.87 8.51 -6.77
CA ASP A 29 -23.82 9.71 -7.61
C ASP A 29 -22.47 9.82 -8.35
N ASN A 30 -21.36 9.62 -7.64
CA ASN A 30 -20.03 9.64 -8.24
C ASN A 30 -19.81 8.50 -9.26
N ALA A 31 -20.42 7.34 -9.02
CA ALA A 31 -20.40 6.20 -9.94
C ALA A 31 -21.37 6.32 -11.12
N ALA A 32 -22.14 7.41 -11.19
CA ALA A 32 -23.23 7.60 -12.16
C ALA A 32 -24.20 6.41 -12.19
N VAL A 33 -24.66 5.97 -11.01
CA VAL A 33 -25.66 4.92 -10.84
C VAL A 33 -26.72 5.33 -9.82
N THR A 34 -27.91 4.69 -9.86
CA THR A 34 -28.91 4.89 -8.81
C THR A 34 -28.51 4.14 -7.53
N ARG A 35 -28.99 4.61 -6.35
CA ARG A 35 -28.82 3.89 -5.08
C ARG A 35 -29.37 2.46 -5.16
N ARG A 36 -30.49 2.23 -5.88
CA ARG A 36 -31.04 0.89 -6.15
C ARG A 36 -30.04 0.02 -6.92
N THR A 37 -29.36 0.58 -7.90
CA THR A 37 -28.32 -0.14 -8.66
C THR A 37 -27.15 -0.50 -7.76
N LEU A 38 -26.69 0.41 -6.89
CA LEU A 38 -25.64 0.13 -5.93
C LEU A 38 -26.03 -1.03 -5.00
N HIS A 39 -27.24 -1.00 -4.41
CA HIS A 39 -27.74 -2.07 -3.53
C HIS A 39 -27.98 -3.41 -4.23
N ARG A 40 -28.11 -3.43 -5.55
CA ARG A 40 -28.13 -4.68 -6.32
C ARG A 40 -26.77 -5.38 -6.35
N TYR A 41 -25.66 -4.62 -6.25
CA TYR A 41 -24.30 -5.16 -6.28
C TYR A 41 -23.71 -5.37 -4.88
N PHE A 42 -24.15 -4.58 -3.90
CA PHE A 42 -23.62 -4.59 -2.54
C PHE A 42 -24.78 -4.48 -1.55
N LYS A 43 -24.90 -5.49 -0.68
CA LYS A 43 -25.96 -5.60 0.33
C LYS A 43 -25.98 -4.37 1.26
N ASP A 44 -24.82 -3.99 1.73
CA ASP A 44 -24.64 -2.90 2.69
C ASP A 44 -23.26 -2.22 2.52
N ARG A 45 -23.03 -1.22 3.38
CA ARG A 45 -21.74 -0.49 3.42
C ARG A 45 -20.58 -1.40 3.75
N ASN A 46 -20.73 -2.32 4.70
CA ASN A 46 -19.65 -3.16 5.18
C ASN A 46 -19.14 -4.08 4.07
N GLU A 47 -20.03 -4.65 3.29
CA GLU A 47 -19.68 -5.45 2.10
C GLU A 47 -18.92 -4.59 1.07
N LEU A 48 -19.40 -3.38 0.79
CA LEU A 48 -18.71 -2.48 -0.14
C LEU A 48 -17.32 -2.11 0.36
N VAL A 49 -17.17 -1.76 1.64
CA VAL A 49 -15.86 -1.44 2.25
C VAL A 49 -14.92 -2.65 2.19
N ALA A 50 -15.41 -3.87 2.48
CA ALA A 50 -14.61 -5.08 2.39
C ALA A 50 -14.10 -5.32 0.96
N VAL A 51 -14.96 -5.13 -0.05
CA VAL A 51 -14.56 -5.26 -1.46
C VAL A 51 -13.58 -4.16 -1.88
N CYS A 52 -13.73 -2.94 -1.38
CA CYS A 52 -12.75 -1.86 -1.59
C CYS A 52 -11.39 -2.23 -1.02
N LYS A 53 -11.32 -2.75 0.22
CA LYS A 53 -10.07 -3.23 0.83
C LYS A 53 -9.39 -4.29 -0.05
N GLN A 54 -10.12 -5.31 -0.49
CA GLN A 54 -9.58 -6.35 -1.37
C GLN A 54 -9.05 -5.79 -2.71
N ALA A 55 -9.75 -4.83 -3.30
CA ALA A 55 -9.34 -4.18 -4.54
C ALA A 55 -8.03 -3.38 -4.35
N ILE A 56 -7.90 -2.67 -3.22
CA ILE A 56 -6.71 -1.91 -2.85
C ILE A 56 -5.53 -2.86 -2.59
N GLU A 57 -5.73 -3.89 -1.78
CA GLU A 57 -4.71 -4.92 -1.50
C GLU A 57 -4.19 -5.54 -2.79
N SER A 58 -5.08 -5.94 -3.70
CA SER A 58 -4.70 -6.48 -5.00
C SER A 58 -3.92 -5.48 -5.86
N SER A 59 -4.28 -4.20 -5.83
CA SER A 59 -3.57 -3.13 -6.57
C SER A 59 -2.17 -2.90 -6.01
N CYS A 60 -2.05 -2.77 -4.69
CA CYS A 60 -0.78 -2.55 -4.01
C CYS A 60 0.17 -3.73 -4.17
N LYS A 61 -0.35 -4.97 -4.09
CA LYS A 61 0.41 -6.17 -4.37
C LYS A 61 1.00 -6.16 -5.79
N LYS A 62 0.18 -5.85 -6.80
CA LYS A 62 0.65 -5.77 -8.19
C LYS A 62 1.75 -4.72 -8.36
N ALA A 63 1.61 -3.56 -7.72
CA ALA A 63 2.62 -2.51 -7.75
C ALA A 63 3.94 -2.98 -7.10
N MET A 64 3.85 -3.69 -5.97
CA MET A 64 5.01 -4.22 -5.27
C MET A 64 5.74 -5.31 -6.09
N ILE A 65 5.00 -6.24 -6.68
CA ILE A 65 5.57 -7.27 -7.58
C ILE A 65 6.23 -6.62 -8.79
N ALA A 66 5.59 -5.61 -9.40
CA ALA A 66 6.17 -4.87 -10.52
C ALA A 66 7.46 -4.14 -10.11
N ALA A 67 7.52 -3.58 -8.90
CA ALA A 67 8.74 -2.96 -8.36
C ALA A 67 9.88 -3.97 -8.24
N ILE A 68 9.63 -5.15 -7.68
CA ILE A 68 10.60 -6.24 -7.56
C ILE A 68 11.11 -6.70 -8.95
N GLN A 69 10.22 -6.85 -9.90
CA GLN A 69 10.54 -7.36 -11.25
C GLN A 69 11.13 -6.30 -12.18
N SER A 70 11.25 -5.07 -11.74
CA SER A 70 11.60 -3.94 -12.60
C SER A 70 13.10 -3.80 -12.90
N SER A 71 13.97 -4.52 -12.18
CA SER A 71 15.42 -4.47 -12.32
C SER A 71 16.04 -5.75 -11.76
N ASP A 72 17.23 -6.08 -12.22
CA ASP A 72 18.08 -7.12 -11.62
C ASP A 72 18.99 -6.55 -10.51
N ASP A 73 19.09 -5.22 -10.38
CA ASP A 73 19.83 -4.54 -9.29
C ASP A 73 18.96 -4.48 -8.04
N THR A 74 19.42 -5.13 -6.97
CA THR A 74 18.71 -5.22 -5.68
C THR A 74 18.52 -3.87 -5.00
N LEU A 75 19.41 -2.90 -5.21
CA LEU A 75 19.25 -1.56 -4.66
C LEU A 75 18.13 -0.80 -5.36
N ILE A 76 18.05 -0.93 -6.69
CA ILE A 76 16.96 -0.35 -7.49
C ILE A 76 15.62 -1.02 -7.14
N GLN A 77 15.61 -2.33 -6.92
CA GLN A 77 14.42 -3.04 -6.47
C GLN A 77 13.92 -2.48 -5.12
N LEU A 78 14.82 -2.32 -4.15
CA LEU A 78 14.50 -1.79 -2.82
C LEU A 78 13.93 -0.36 -2.90
N GLU A 79 14.54 0.52 -3.70
CA GLU A 79 14.06 1.87 -3.94
C GLU A 79 12.64 1.88 -4.53
N ARG A 80 12.41 1.07 -5.57
CA ARG A 80 11.11 0.98 -6.23
C ARG A 80 10.04 0.36 -5.35
N MET A 81 10.41 -0.59 -4.48
CA MET A 81 9.51 -1.12 -3.46
C MET A 81 9.09 -0.05 -2.45
N LEU A 82 10.03 0.81 -2.02
CA LEU A 82 9.71 1.94 -1.14
C LEU A 82 8.73 2.90 -1.82
N TYR A 83 9.00 3.30 -3.06
CA TYR A 83 8.13 4.21 -3.79
C TYR A 83 6.75 3.60 -4.06
N ALA A 84 6.67 2.32 -4.42
CA ALA A 84 5.40 1.62 -4.58
C ALA A 84 4.59 1.59 -3.28
N GLY A 85 5.25 1.38 -2.14
CA GLY A 85 4.63 1.43 -0.81
C GLY A 85 4.11 2.82 -0.46
N ILE A 86 4.89 3.87 -0.73
CA ILE A 86 4.51 5.27 -0.50
C ILE A 86 3.32 5.65 -1.40
N ASP A 87 3.35 5.32 -2.69
CA ASP A 87 2.28 5.63 -3.64
C ASP A 87 0.97 4.93 -3.25
N CYS A 88 1.03 3.68 -2.80
CA CYS A 88 -0.11 2.96 -2.27
C CYS A 88 -0.65 3.60 -0.99
N GLY A 89 0.22 3.93 -0.03
CA GLY A 89 -0.17 4.60 1.21
C GLY A 89 -0.80 5.97 0.96
N ALA A 90 -0.22 6.78 0.08
CA ALA A 90 -0.73 8.09 -0.28
C ALA A 90 -2.07 8.04 -1.02
N LYS A 91 -2.22 7.09 -1.94
CA LYS A 91 -3.45 6.91 -2.73
C LYS A 91 -4.62 6.39 -1.90
N TYR A 92 -4.34 5.61 -0.85
CA TYR A 92 -5.34 4.89 -0.06
C TYR A 92 -5.18 5.16 1.45
N SER A 93 -4.85 6.39 1.83
CA SER A 93 -4.42 6.75 3.19
C SER A 93 -5.38 6.30 4.30
N VAL A 94 -6.71 6.44 4.12
CA VAL A 94 -7.70 5.98 5.11
C VAL A 94 -7.74 4.46 5.20
N PHE A 95 -7.71 3.77 4.07
CA PHE A 95 -7.69 2.30 4.05
C PHE A 95 -6.36 1.75 4.57
N TYR A 96 -5.24 2.44 4.33
CA TYR A 96 -3.94 2.13 4.89
C TYR A 96 -3.96 2.20 6.42
N LYS A 97 -4.51 3.27 7.00
CA LYS A 97 -4.71 3.41 8.46
C LYS A 97 -5.61 2.30 9.03
N LEU A 98 -6.67 1.91 8.30
CA LEU A 98 -7.53 0.80 8.68
C LEU A 98 -6.83 -0.57 8.65
N HIS A 99 -5.89 -0.77 7.73
CA HIS A 99 -5.09 -2.00 7.64
C HIS A 99 -4.08 -2.11 8.78
N GLN A 100 -3.53 -0.99 9.24
CA GLN A 100 -2.61 -0.89 10.39
C GLN A 100 -3.33 -1.08 11.74
N SER A 101 -4.67 -1.10 11.77
CA SER A 101 -5.40 -1.29 13.03
C SER A 101 -5.19 -2.71 13.60
N LYS A 102 -5.07 -2.79 14.93
CA LYS A 102 -4.77 -4.05 15.68
C LYS A 102 -5.76 -5.20 15.47
N ASP A 103 -6.90 -4.94 14.83
CA ASP A 103 -7.93 -5.93 14.55
C ASP A 103 -7.65 -6.79 13.30
N HIS A 104 -6.60 -6.46 12.53
CA HIS A 104 -6.21 -7.24 11.36
C HIS A 104 -5.32 -8.42 11.79
N LYS A 105 -5.94 -9.60 11.99
CA LYS A 105 -5.20 -10.84 12.23
C LYS A 105 -4.73 -11.42 10.89
N HIS A 106 -3.43 -11.36 10.64
CA HIS A 106 -2.82 -12.16 9.57
C HIS A 106 -3.01 -13.64 9.86
N SER A 107 -3.78 -14.33 9.02
CA SER A 107 -3.95 -15.78 9.08
C SER A 107 -3.20 -16.42 7.92
N HIS A 108 -2.19 -17.23 8.21
CA HIS A 108 -1.41 -18.00 7.21
C HIS A 108 -2.24 -18.97 6.36
N GLN A 109 -3.52 -19.16 6.67
CA GLN A 109 -4.45 -20.03 5.92
C GLN A 109 -5.23 -19.29 4.82
N ASN A 110 -5.08 -17.97 4.68
CA ASN A 110 -5.79 -17.20 3.67
C ASN A 110 -4.92 -17.05 2.41
N LYS A 111 -5.44 -17.33 1.21
CA LYS A 111 -4.72 -17.14 -0.07
C LYS A 111 -4.14 -15.73 -0.24
N ASN A 112 -4.73 -14.72 0.38
CA ASN A 112 -4.19 -13.36 0.41
C ASN A 112 -2.90 -13.28 1.23
N CYS A 113 -2.68 -14.16 2.21
CA CYS A 113 -1.46 -14.19 3.01
C CYS A 113 -0.28 -14.80 2.24
N ALA A 114 -0.50 -15.80 1.37
CA ALA A 114 0.56 -16.41 0.55
C ALA A 114 1.25 -15.37 -0.37
N ASP A 115 0.52 -14.38 -0.81
CA ASP A 115 1.03 -13.30 -1.63
C ASP A 115 1.82 -12.25 -0.80
N TYR A 116 1.41 -12.01 0.44
CA TYR A 116 2.18 -11.24 1.41
C TYR A 116 3.47 -11.96 1.78
N ASP A 117 3.42 -13.27 2.01
CA ASP A 117 4.58 -14.09 2.29
C ASP A 117 5.59 -14.05 1.15
N HIS A 118 5.12 -14.05 -0.11
CA HIS A 118 6.00 -13.92 -1.28
C HIS A 118 6.73 -12.57 -1.30
N ILE A 119 6.00 -11.46 -1.15
CA ILE A 119 6.59 -10.11 -1.12
C ILE A 119 7.54 -9.96 0.07
N TYR A 120 7.14 -10.48 1.24
CA TYR A 120 7.95 -10.49 2.44
C TYR A 120 9.28 -11.23 2.21
N ASN A 121 9.23 -12.45 1.69
CA ASN A 121 10.40 -13.27 1.42
C ASN A 121 11.32 -12.63 0.36
N GLN A 122 10.77 -12.00 -0.65
CA GLN A 122 11.55 -11.26 -1.66
C GLN A 122 12.25 -10.05 -1.03
N PHE A 123 11.57 -9.29 -0.18
CA PHE A 123 12.18 -8.18 0.56
C PHE A 123 13.36 -8.67 1.41
N GLN A 124 13.17 -9.76 2.19
CA GLN A 124 14.22 -10.35 3.01
C GLN A 124 15.42 -10.77 2.15
N HIS A 125 15.17 -11.40 1.01
CA HIS A 125 16.23 -11.80 0.07
C HIS A 125 17.01 -10.60 -0.45
N ILE A 126 16.35 -9.53 -0.89
CA ILE A 126 16.97 -8.29 -1.35
C ILE A 126 17.88 -7.70 -0.27
N ILE A 127 17.43 -7.64 0.98
CA ILE A 127 18.24 -7.12 2.09
C ILE A 127 19.49 -7.98 2.33
N ILE A 128 19.33 -9.30 2.35
CA ILE A 128 20.44 -10.23 2.54
C ILE A 128 21.49 -10.07 1.43
N GLU A 129 21.09 -9.94 0.18
CA GLU A 129 22.01 -9.71 -0.94
C GLU A 129 22.74 -8.36 -0.80
N LEU A 130 22.03 -7.29 -0.45
CA LEU A 130 22.63 -5.99 -0.22
C LEU A 130 23.62 -5.98 0.99
N GLN A 131 23.37 -6.81 2.01
CA GLN A 131 24.31 -7.01 3.11
C GLN A 131 25.58 -7.74 2.65
N LYS A 132 25.46 -8.77 1.82
CA LYS A 132 26.60 -9.48 1.20
C LYS A 132 27.44 -8.56 0.33
N GLU A 133 26.80 -7.64 -0.38
CA GLU A 133 27.47 -6.62 -1.21
C GLU A 133 28.10 -5.47 -0.40
N GLY A 134 27.89 -5.44 0.93
CA GLY A 134 28.39 -4.37 1.80
C GLY A 134 27.65 -3.03 1.62
N LYS A 135 26.46 -3.03 1.01
CA LYS A 135 25.61 -1.83 0.81
C LYS A 135 24.66 -1.57 1.96
N VAL A 136 24.35 -2.60 2.75
CA VAL A 136 23.48 -2.53 3.92
C VAL A 136 24.20 -3.09 5.14
N ASN A 137 23.98 -2.47 6.30
CA ASN A 137 24.62 -2.83 7.55
C ASN A 137 24.29 -4.28 7.96
N PRO A 138 25.28 -5.19 8.03
CA PRO A 138 25.05 -6.59 8.38
C PRO A 138 24.68 -6.81 9.85
N ALA A 139 24.85 -5.80 10.72
CA ALA A 139 24.44 -5.88 12.12
C ALA A 139 22.94 -5.66 12.32
N MET A 140 22.23 -5.17 11.29
CA MET A 140 20.78 -5.01 11.33
C MET A 140 20.08 -6.26 10.78
N SER A 141 19.14 -6.84 11.53
CA SER A 141 18.35 -7.96 10.97
C SER A 141 17.45 -7.48 9.82
N PRO A 142 17.22 -8.33 8.80
CA PRO A 142 16.30 -7.99 7.70
C PRO A 142 14.88 -7.63 8.18
N GLU A 143 14.41 -8.26 9.27
CA GLU A 143 13.10 -7.96 9.89
C GLU A 143 13.07 -6.53 10.45
N TRP A 144 14.15 -6.09 11.11
CA TRP A 144 14.28 -4.72 11.62
C TRP A 144 14.28 -3.70 10.49
N ILE A 145 15.03 -3.98 9.43
CA ILE A 145 15.09 -3.13 8.23
C ILE A 145 13.71 -3.01 7.59
N GLN A 146 12.89 -4.07 7.62
CA GLN A 146 11.51 -4.03 7.14
C GLN A 146 10.60 -3.17 8.02
N VAL A 147 10.78 -3.19 9.34
CA VAL A 147 10.07 -2.28 10.26
C VAL A 147 10.41 -0.82 9.93
N LEU A 148 11.70 -0.51 9.72
CA LEU A 148 12.13 0.82 9.28
C LEU A 148 11.53 1.21 7.93
N HIS A 149 11.52 0.31 6.95
CA HIS A 149 10.90 0.53 5.64
C HIS A 149 9.42 0.91 5.77
N SER A 150 8.67 0.17 6.59
CA SER A 150 7.25 0.48 6.85
C SER A 150 7.06 1.81 7.56
N GLY A 151 7.93 2.14 8.53
CA GLY A 151 7.93 3.42 9.23
C GLY A 151 8.23 4.61 8.32
N ILE A 152 9.15 4.46 7.38
CA ILE A 152 9.44 5.49 6.37
C ILE A 152 8.25 5.71 5.44
N ILE A 153 7.57 4.65 4.99
CA ILE A 153 6.34 4.77 4.19
C ILE A 153 5.29 5.57 4.95
N GLU A 154 5.01 5.20 6.19
CA GLU A 154 4.00 5.87 7.02
C GLU A 154 4.34 7.33 7.24
N SER A 155 5.58 7.63 7.64
CA SER A 155 6.05 9.00 7.85
C SER A 155 5.94 9.84 6.57
N THR A 156 6.28 9.26 5.41
CA THR A 156 6.23 9.94 4.12
C THR A 156 4.78 10.26 3.70
N VAL A 157 3.85 9.33 3.91
CA VAL A 157 2.43 9.55 3.62
C VAL A 157 1.86 10.67 4.48
N ASN A 158 2.21 10.69 5.78
CA ASN A 158 1.74 11.72 6.71
C ASN A 158 2.42 13.09 6.48
N ALA A 159 3.65 13.12 5.97
CA ALA A 159 4.40 14.34 5.70
C ALA A 159 3.74 15.24 4.63
N ARG A 160 2.90 14.70 3.75
CA ARG A 160 2.16 15.46 2.72
C ARG A 160 1.31 16.60 3.29
N GLU A 161 0.83 16.45 4.51
CA GLU A 161 -0.03 17.46 5.18
C GLU A 161 0.79 18.55 5.90
N THR A 162 2.09 18.31 6.11
CA THR A 162 2.93 19.16 6.96
C THR A 162 4.13 19.79 6.27
N ILE A 163 4.58 19.23 5.16
CA ILE A 163 5.79 19.69 4.45
C ILE A 163 5.42 20.42 3.16
N THR A 164 5.96 21.64 2.99
CA THR A 164 5.76 22.48 1.80
C THR A 164 6.70 22.08 0.66
N LYS A 165 6.61 20.81 0.23
CA LYS A 165 7.37 20.25 -0.90
C LYS A 165 6.46 19.46 -1.81
N SER A 166 6.85 19.27 -3.06
CA SER A 166 6.15 18.35 -3.95
C SER A 166 6.23 16.92 -3.42
N PHE A 167 5.26 16.10 -3.79
CA PHE A 167 5.24 14.71 -3.33
C PHE A 167 6.46 13.91 -3.80
N GLU A 168 6.96 14.20 -4.99
CA GLU A 168 8.18 13.57 -5.52
C GLU A 168 9.41 13.95 -4.70
N GLU A 169 9.57 15.24 -4.33
CA GLU A 169 10.66 15.65 -3.43
C GLU A 169 10.59 14.97 -2.06
N ILE A 170 9.39 14.76 -1.52
CA ILE A 170 9.22 14.04 -0.24
C ILE A 170 9.60 12.56 -0.40
N LYS A 171 9.29 11.92 -1.53
CA LYS A 171 9.71 10.55 -1.84
C LYS A 171 11.23 10.41 -1.94
N GLU A 172 11.90 11.36 -2.61
CA GLU A 172 13.36 11.39 -2.70
C GLU A 172 14.02 11.56 -1.31
N LEU A 173 13.45 12.42 -0.46
CA LEU A 173 13.88 12.55 0.94
C LEU A 173 13.69 11.25 1.72
N ALA A 174 12.56 10.57 1.51
CA ALA A 174 12.27 9.29 2.14
C ALA A 174 13.32 8.23 1.76
N TRP A 175 13.63 8.10 0.46
CA TRP A 175 14.67 7.19 -0.02
C TRP A 175 16.04 7.53 0.57
N THR A 176 16.45 8.81 0.49
CA THR A 176 17.73 9.27 1.03
C THR A 176 17.85 9.01 2.53
N SER A 177 16.78 9.21 3.29
CA SER A 177 16.76 8.96 4.73
C SER A 177 16.83 7.47 5.03
N TYR A 178 16.07 6.66 4.30
CA TYR A 178 16.03 5.22 4.48
C TYR A 178 17.39 4.57 4.19
N ILE A 179 17.98 4.86 3.03
CA ILE A 179 19.26 4.23 2.65
C ILE A 179 20.41 4.62 3.60
N LYS A 180 20.41 5.88 4.08
CA LYS A 180 21.40 6.32 5.10
C LYS A 180 21.17 5.63 6.44
N ALA A 181 19.92 5.36 6.83
CA ALA A 181 19.62 4.70 8.10
C ALA A 181 20.06 3.23 8.13
N ILE A 182 20.12 2.56 6.97
CA ILE A 182 20.51 1.15 6.86
C ILE A 182 21.93 0.95 6.31
N ALA A 183 22.66 2.04 6.04
CA ALA A 183 24.04 1.97 5.55
C ALA A 183 24.98 1.30 6.59
N PRO A 184 26.10 0.71 6.13
CA PRO A 184 27.13 0.12 6.99
C PRO A 184 27.70 1.08 8.02
#